data_383e9167636ea675fa1d1b18c23082f5
#
_entry.id   383e9167636ea675fa1d1b18c23082f5
#
_cell.length_a   1.000
_cell.length_b   1.000
_cell.length_c   1.000
_cell.angle_alpha   90.00
_cell.angle_beta   90.00
_cell.angle_gamma   90.00
#
_symmetry.space_group_name_H-M   'P 1'
#
loop_
_entity.id
_entity.type
_entity.pdbx_description
1 polymer ?
#
loop_
_entity_poly.entity_id
_entity_poly.type
_entity_poly.pdbx_seq_one_letter_code
_entity_poly.pdbx_strand_id
1 'polypeptide(L)'
;PKPSSAASDVYKRQLYPLSWLYGIGVCLRNKLFDWGWLRSKSFDVPVICVGNLAVGGTGKTPHTEYLIKLLQKNGVNVATLSRGYKRKSRGYVLADDKSNVRQIGDEPYQIKNKFPNARVAVDENRCHGIEQLLKLENPTVEAIILDDAFQHRHVKAGLNILLTDFHRLLCDDALLPAGRLREPSSGKNRAQMVIVTKCPDDIKPIDFNIIAKRLHLYPYQQLYFSRFRYGMLTPLFPEKTNSRKVLSSLTGDAVSYTHLTLPT
;
A
#
# COMPACT_ATOMS: atom_id res chain seq x y z
N PRO A 1 8.28 -29.52 5.91
CA PRO A 1 9.63 -29.09 6.32
C PRO A 1 9.98 -27.80 5.62
N LYS A 2 10.37 -26.75 6.39
CA LYS A 2 10.94 -25.54 5.79
C LYS A 2 12.26 -25.96 5.10
N PRO A 3 12.47 -25.59 3.83
CA PRO A 3 13.75 -25.87 3.17
C PRO A 3 14.88 -25.24 4.00
N SER A 4 16.01 -25.94 4.13
CA SER A 4 17.17 -25.41 4.83
C SER A 4 17.59 -24.08 4.20
N SER A 5 18.15 -23.16 4.98
CA SER A 5 18.60 -21.85 4.50
C SER A 5 19.54 -21.99 3.26
N ALA A 6 20.41 -23.00 3.26
CA ALA A 6 21.30 -23.30 2.15
C ALA A 6 20.56 -23.67 0.85
N ALA A 7 19.51 -24.51 0.93
CA ALA A 7 18.71 -24.85 -0.24
C ALA A 7 17.98 -23.62 -0.82
N SER A 8 17.45 -22.74 0.04
CA SER A 8 16.81 -21.51 -0.42
C SER A 8 17.77 -20.56 -1.12
N ASP A 9 19.04 -20.54 -0.71
CA ASP A 9 20.06 -19.65 -1.30
C ASP A 9 20.56 -20.20 -2.64
N VAL A 10 20.62 -21.51 -2.83
CA VAL A 10 20.93 -22.14 -4.12
C VAL A 10 19.83 -21.83 -5.13
N TYR A 11 18.57 -22.00 -4.78
CA TYR A 11 17.43 -21.65 -5.65
C TYR A 11 17.42 -20.18 -6.03
N LYS A 12 17.72 -19.28 -5.11
CA LYS A 12 17.83 -17.85 -5.42
C LYS A 12 18.91 -17.58 -6.45
N ARG A 13 20.09 -18.20 -6.32
CA ARG A 13 21.19 -18.02 -7.28
C ARG A 13 20.81 -18.42 -8.70
N GLN A 14 20.06 -19.51 -8.85
CA GLN A 14 19.57 -19.95 -10.17
C GLN A 14 18.55 -18.98 -10.79
N LEU A 15 17.82 -18.21 -9.97
CA LEU A 15 16.81 -17.25 -10.42
C LEU A 15 17.39 -15.87 -10.77
N TYR A 16 18.64 -15.56 -10.41
CA TYR A 16 19.26 -14.24 -10.71
C TYR A 16 19.28 -13.88 -12.21
N PRO A 17 19.60 -14.78 -13.15
CA PRO A 17 19.54 -14.44 -14.58
C PRO A 17 18.14 -14.00 -15.02
N LEU A 18 17.09 -14.68 -14.54
CA LEU A 18 15.70 -14.28 -14.80
C LEU A 18 15.36 -12.93 -14.17
N SER A 19 15.87 -12.66 -12.97
CA SER A 19 15.70 -11.37 -12.31
C SER A 19 16.38 -10.23 -13.07
N TRP A 20 17.51 -10.50 -13.72
CA TRP A 20 18.17 -9.49 -14.56
C TRP A 20 17.35 -9.18 -15.80
N LEU A 21 16.82 -10.18 -16.50
CA LEU A 21 15.93 -9.97 -17.64
C LEU A 21 14.68 -9.19 -17.25
N TYR A 22 14.05 -9.57 -16.14
CA TYR A 22 12.93 -8.84 -15.57
C TYR A 22 13.31 -7.39 -15.24
N GLY A 23 14.48 -7.19 -14.59
CA GLY A 23 15.00 -5.89 -14.23
C GLY A 23 15.25 -5.00 -15.44
N ILE A 24 15.82 -5.53 -16.53
CA ILE A 24 16.03 -4.79 -17.79
C ILE A 24 14.69 -4.31 -18.33
N GLY A 25 13.66 -5.17 -18.39
CA GLY A 25 12.33 -4.79 -18.87
C GLY A 25 11.69 -3.69 -18.02
N VAL A 26 11.78 -3.81 -16.70
CA VAL A 26 11.24 -2.79 -15.76
C VAL A 26 12.03 -1.49 -15.87
N CYS A 27 13.36 -1.54 -15.95
CA CYS A 27 14.21 -0.36 -16.13
C CYS A 27 13.90 0.36 -17.43
N LEU A 28 13.79 -0.38 -18.54
CA LEU A 28 13.43 0.18 -19.84
C LEU A 28 12.07 0.87 -19.79
N ARG A 29 11.04 0.20 -19.25
CA ARG A 29 9.72 0.80 -19.06
C ARG A 29 9.80 2.08 -18.23
N ASN A 30 10.55 2.09 -17.14
CA ASN A 30 10.70 3.26 -16.30
C ASN A 30 11.41 4.41 -17.03
N LYS A 31 12.45 4.13 -17.78
CA LYS A 31 13.13 5.13 -18.64
C LYS A 31 12.21 5.72 -19.70
N LEU A 32 11.33 4.92 -20.30
CA LEU A 32 10.36 5.41 -21.28
C LEU A 32 9.40 6.45 -20.66
N PHE A 33 9.03 6.28 -19.39
CA PHE A 33 8.31 7.31 -18.65
C PHE A 33 9.18 8.54 -18.34
N ASP A 34 10.44 8.33 -17.95
CA ASP A 34 11.37 9.43 -17.61
C ASP A 34 11.69 10.28 -18.85
N TRP A 35 11.79 9.69 -20.03
CA TRP A 35 11.99 10.36 -21.30
C TRP A 35 10.70 10.97 -21.90
N GLY A 36 9.55 10.72 -21.26
CA GLY A 36 8.26 11.24 -21.72
C GLY A 36 7.63 10.49 -22.91
N TRP A 37 8.20 9.37 -23.35
CA TRP A 37 7.62 8.51 -24.38
C TRP A 37 6.32 7.87 -23.91
N LEU A 38 6.28 7.44 -22.66
CA LEU A 38 5.05 7.05 -21.99
C LEU A 38 4.50 8.24 -21.20
N ARG A 39 3.26 8.61 -21.49
CA ARG A 39 2.63 9.79 -20.91
C ARG A 39 2.14 9.52 -19.49
N SER A 40 2.34 10.48 -18.61
CA SER A 40 1.75 10.56 -17.27
C SER A 40 0.76 11.72 -17.23
N LYS A 41 -0.43 11.51 -16.66
CA LYS A 41 -1.47 12.52 -16.53
C LYS A 41 -1.51 13.08 -15.12
N SER A 42 -1.52 14.40 -14.98
CA SER A 42 -1.79 15.11 -13.72
C SER A 42 -3.27 15.46 -13.65
N PHE A 43 -3.77 15.68 -12.45
CA PHE A 43 -5.15 16.05 -12.18
C PHE A 43 -5.18 17.28 -11.26
N ASP A 44 -6.23 18.07 -11.34
CA ASP A 44 -6.37 19.32 -10.58
C ASP A 44 -6.63 19.09 -9.08
N VAL A 45 -7.09 17.89 -8.71
CA VAL A 45 -7.24 17.49 -7.31
C VAL A 45 -5.96 16.85 -6.77
N PRO A 46 -5.65 16.99 -5.48
CA PRO A 46 -4.57 16.28 -4.83
C PRO A 46 -4.72 14.76 -4.98
N VAL A 47 -3.74 14.13 -5.63
CA VAL A 47 -3.64 12.67 -5.74
C VAL A 47 -2.49 12.19 -4.87
N ILE A 48 -2.78 11.33 -3.90
CA ILE A 48 -1.82 10.71 -2.99
C ILE A 48 -1.67 9.26 -3.37
N CYS A 49 -0.47 8.84 -3.74
CA CYS A 49 -0.17 7.45 -4.06
C CYS A 49 0.46 6.77 -2.84
N VAL A 50 -0.18 5.72 -2.34
CA VAL A 50 0.38 4.83 -1.32
C VAL A 50 0.78 3.53 -2.00
N GLY A 51 2.03 3.12 -1.82
CA GLY A 51 2.49 1.88 -2.42
C GLY A 51 3.81 1.38 -1.88
N ASN A 52 4.31 0.32 -2.48
CA ASN A 52 5.58 -0.28 -2.13
C ASN A 52 6.31 -0.79 -3.38
N LEU A 53 7.60 -1.11 -3.24
CA LEU A 53 8.38 -1.74 -4.31
C LEU A 53 8.38 -3.26 -4.23
N ALA A 54 8.08 -3.85 -3.07
CA ALA A 54 8.14 -5.28 -2.85
C ALA A 54 6.76 -5.94 -2.91
N VAL A 55 6.72 -7.19 -3.32
CA VAL A 55 5.53 -8.05 -3.16
C VAL A 55 5.39 -8.44 -1.70
N GLY A 56 4.17 -8.37 -1.17
CA GLY A 56 3.84 -8.75 0.20
C GLY A 56 3.21 -7.65 1.02
N GLY A 57 2.86 -7.97 2.24
CA GLY A 57 2.16 -7.08 3.17
C GLY A 57 3.09 -6.08 3.84
N THR A 58 3.36 -4.95 3.21
CA THR A 58 4.14 -3.84 3.78
C THR A 58 3.29 -2.87 4.60
N GLY A 59 2.02 -3.20 4.85
CA GLY A 59 1.12 -2.34 5.63
C GLY A 59 0.42 -1.24 4.82
N LYS A 60 0.21 -1.41 3.50
CA LYS A 60 -0.48 -0.43 2.66
C LYS A 60 -1.87 -0.08 3.19
N THR A 61 -2.71 -1.08 3.36
CA THR A 61 -4.11 -0.88 3.80
C THR A 61 -4.23 -0.08 5.10
N PRO A 62 -3.49 -0.37 6.18
CA PRO A 62 -3.52 0.45 7.39
C PRO A 62 -3.10 1.91 7.18
N HIS A 63 -2.11 2.16 6.30
CA HIS A 63 -1.68 3.53 6.00
C HIS A 63 -2.71 4.27 5.13
N THR A 64 -3.32 3.58 4.17
CA THR A 64 -4.45 4.11 3.39
C THR A 64 -5.62 4.47 4.31
N GLU A 65 -5.98 3.60 5.25
CA GLU A 65 -7.02 3.86 6.25
C GLU A 65 -6.68 5.05 7.15
N TYR A 66 -5.41 5.15 7.59
CA TYR A 66 -4.94 6.28 8.39
C TYR A 66 -5.08 7.61 7.63
N LEU A 67 -4.70 7.65 6.36
CA LEU A 67 -4.83 8.84 5.53
C LEU A 67 -6.28 9.22 5.29
N ILE A 68 -7.17 8.25 5.04
CA ILE A 68 -8.62 8.51 4.94
C ILE A 68 -9.12 9.18 6.20
N LYS A 69 -8.82 8.59 7.37
CA LYS A 69 -9.22 9.13 8.67
C LYS A 69 -8.68 10.54 8.91
N LEU A 70 -7.39 10.75 8.58
CA LEU A 70 -6.74 12.04 8.74
C LEU A 70 -7.41 13.14 7.88
N LEU A 71 -7.64 12.85 6.61
CA LEU A 71 -8.27 13.79 5.68
C LEU A 71 -9.72 14.07 6.04
N GLN A 72 -10.51 13.04 6.38
CA GLN A 72 -11.89 13.21 6.82
C GLN A 72 -12.00 14.01 8.13
N LYS A 73 -11.05 13.81 9.07
CA LYS A 73 -11.00 14.62 10.30
C LYS A 73 -10.79 16.12 10.02
N ASN A 74 -10.13 16.43 8.90
CA ASN A 74 -9.94 17.81 8.44
C ASN A 74 -11.04 18.29 7.46
N GLY A 75 -12.16 17.58 7.38
CA GLY A 75 -13.31 17.98 6.55
C GLY A 75 -13.15 17.73 5.06
N VAL A 76 -12.11 16.99 4.62
CA VAL A 76 -11.84 16.74 3.20
C VAL A 76 -12.66 15.54 2.70
N ASN A 77 -13.36 15.73 1.59
CA ASN A 77 -14.08 14.65 0.89
C ASN A 77 -13.12 13.75 0.11
N VAL A 78 -12.83 12.58 0.68
CA VAL A 78 -11.81 11.66 0.17
C VAL A 78 -12.43 10.57 -0.70
N ALA A 79 -11.78 10.30 -1.83
CA ALA A 79 -11.99 9.09 -2.61
C ALA A 79 -10.76 8.18 -2.54
N THR A 80 -10.99 6.88 -2.59
CA THR A 80 -9.93 5.87 -2.77
C THR A 80 -10.12 5.16 -4.08
N LEU A 81 -9.01 4.91 -4.77
CA LEU A 81 -9.01 4.18 -6.03
C LEU A 81 -7.94 3.10 -6.01
N SER A 82 -8.37 1.86 -6.16
CA SER A 82 -7.48 0.71 -6.24
C SER A 82 -7.72 -0.13 -7.51
N ARG A 83 -6.96 -1.19 -7.70
CA ARG A 83 -7.19 -2.14 -8.81
C ARG A 83 -8.37 -3.07 -8.55
N GLY A 84 -8.68 -3.33 -7.28
CA GLY A 84 -9.59 -4.39 -6.90
C GLY A 84 -8.97 -5.78 -7.15
N TYR A 85 -7.94 -6.13 -6.39
CA TYR A 85 -7.27 -7.42 -6.54
C TYR A 85 -8.25 -8.59 -6.38
N LYS A 86 -8.19 -9.56 -7.31
CA LYS A 86 -9.07 -10.75 -7.38
C LYS A 86 -10.56 -10.47 -7.55
N ARG A 87 -10.98 -9.25 -7.86
CA ARG A 87 -12.36 -8.96 -8.20
C ARG A 87 -12.77 -9.67 -9.51
N LYS A 88 -14.06 -9.95 -9.66
CA LYS A 88 -14.62 -10.55 -10.89
C LYS A 88 -15.12 -9.49 -11.87
N SER A 89 -15.43 -8.28 -11.40
CA SER A 89 -15.84 -7.15 -12.23
C SER A 89 -14.67 -6.60 -13.05
N ARG A 90 -14.95 -5.87 -14.12
CA ARG A 90 -13.97 -5.16 -14.97
C ARG A 90 -14.35 -3.70 -15.11
N GLY A 91 -13.37 -2.85 -15.43
CA GLY A 91 -13.56 -1.42 -15.60
C GLY A 91 -13.85 -0.70 -14.29
N TYR A 92 -14.40 0.50 -14.40
CA TYR A 92 -14.74 1.33 -13.26
C TYR A 92 -15.96 0.80 -12.51
N VAL A 93 -15.81 0.65 -11.20
CA VAL A 93 -16.91 0.33 -10.28
C VAL A 93 -16.78 1.25 -9.06
N LEU A 94 -17.81 2.06 -8.81
CA LEU A 94 -17.97 2.81 -7.58
C LEU A 94 -18.68 1.92 -6.57
N ALA A 95 -18.09 1.75 -5.39
CA ALA A 95 -18.67 0.96 -4.33
C ALA A 95 -19.90 1.63 -3.73
N ASP A 96 -20.97 0.88 -3.59
CA ASP A 96 -22.20 1.23 -2.91
C ASP A 96 -22.47 0.30 -1.72
N ASP A 97 -23.61 0.43 -1.08
CA ASP A 97 -23.99 -0.39 0.08
C ASP A 97 -24.35 -1.84 -0.29
N LYS A 98 -24.58 -2.12 -1.59
CA LYS A 98 -24.86 -3.46 -2.13
C LYS A 98 -23.61 -4.13 -2.68
N SER A 99 -22.51 -3.40 -2.77
CA SER A 99 -21.24 -3.92 -3.28
C SER A 99 -20.71 -5.03 -2.40
N ASN A 100 -20.12 -6.05 -3.02
CA ASN A 100 -19.53 -7.19 -2.33
C ASN A 100 -18.06 -7.41 -2.75
N VAL A 101 -17.36 -8.26 -1.99
CA VAL A 101 -15.96 -8.61 -2.23
C VAL A 101 -15.69 -9.09 -3.66
N ARG A 102 -16.63 -9.83 -4.28
CA ARG A 102 -16.45 -10.32 -5.66
C ARG A 102 -16.47 -9.20 -6.69
N GLN A 103 -17.16 -8.08 -6.39
CA GLN A 103 -17.29 -6.95 -7.30
C GLN A 103 -16.11 -5.98 -7.16
N ILE A 104 -15.66 -5.68 -5.94
CA ILE A 104 -14.67 -4.63 -5.72
C ILE A 104 -13.34 -5.14 -5.16
N GLY A 105 -13.27 -6.37 -4.63
CA GLY A 105 -12.09 -6.95 -3.97
C GLY A 105 -12.10 -6.74 -2.46
N ASP A 106 -11.24 -7.48 -1.77
CA ASP A 106 -11.21 -7.55 -0.29
C ASP A 106 -10.87 -6.20 0.35
N GLU A 107 -9.76 -5.58 -0.09
CA GLU A 107 -9.26 -4.32 0.50
C GLU A 107 -10.22 -3.14 0.29
N PRO A 108 -10.76 -2.88 -0.92
CA PRO A 108 -11.76 -1.82 -1.11
C PRO A 108 -13.05 -2.07 -0.33
N TYR A 109 -13.48 -3.33 -0.24
CA TYR A 109 -14.66 -3.70 0.54
C TYR A 109 -14.47 -3.40 2.03
N GLN A 110 -13.30 -3.71 2.58
CA GLN A 110 -12.95 -3.37 3.96
C GLN A 110 -12.97 -1.85 4.18
N ILE A 111 -12.37 -1.07 3.28
CA ILE A 111 -12.34 0.40 3.35
C ILE A 111 -13.77 0.96 3.30
N LYS A 112 -14.63 0.48 2.38
CA LYS A 112 -16.02 0.94 2.27
C LYS A 112 -16.81 0.72 3.56
N ASN A 113 -16.67 -0.44 4.17
CA ASN A 113 -17.38 -0.76 5.40
C ASN A 113 -16.88 0.05 6.61
N LYS A 114 -15.58 0.35 6.64
CA LYS A 114 -14.97 1.09 7.75
C LYS A 114 -15.15 2.59 7.62
N PHE A 115 -15.21 3.11 6.40
CA PHE A 115 -15.34 4.53 6.09
C PHE A 115 -16.53 4.79 5.15
N PRO A 116 -17.77 4.74 5.66
CA PRO A 116 -18.97 4.90 4.81
C PRO A 116 -19.00 6.22 4.04
N ASN A 117 -18.40 7.28 4.60
CA ASN A 117 -18.32 8.61 3.99
C ASN A 117 -17.20 8.75 2.95
N ALA A 118 -16.29 7.77 2.81
CA ALA A 118 -15.31 7.77 1.74
C ALA A 118 -15.91 7.22 0.45
N ARG A 119 -15.59 7.86 -0.68
CA ARG A 119 -15.89 7.29 -2.00
C ARG A 119 -14.86 6.23 -2.32
N VAL A 120 -15.29 4.98 -2.46
CA VAL A 120 -14.39 3.86 -2.77
C VAL A 120 -14.67 3.40 -4.19
N ALA A 121 -13.66 3.43 -5.04
CA ALA A 121 -13.76 2.99 -6.42
C ALA A 121 -12.64 2.02 -6.79
N VAL A 122 -12.90 1.20 -7.78
CA VAL A 122 -11.92 0.29 -8.37
C VAL A 122 -11.90 0.42 -9.88
N ASP A 123 -10.72 0.44 -10.46
CA ASP A 123 -10.51 0.44 -11.91
C ASP A 123 -9.11 -0.08 -12.24
N GLU A 124 -8.93 -0.84 -13.30
CA GLU A 124 -7.61 -1.22 -13.81
C GLU A 124 -6.87 -0.01 -14.39
N ASN A 125 -7.61 0.90 -15.05
CA ASN A 125 -7.09 2.17 -15.57
C ASN A 125 -7.30 3.30 -14.56
N ARG A 126 -6.25 3.61 -13.79
CA ARG A 126 -6.32 4.65 -12.75
C ARG A 126 -6.65 6.03 -13.29
N CYS A 127 -6.20 6.37 -14.52
CA CYS A 127 -6.53 7.66 -15.12
C CYS A 127 -8.05 7.76 -15.37
N HIS A 128 -8.63 6.72 -15.97
CA HIS A 128 -10.07 6.64 -16.18
C HIS A 128 -10.84 6.65 -14.85
N GLY A 129 -10.38 5.87 -13.86
CA GLY A 129 -11.02 5.84 -12.55
C GLY A 129 -11.04 7.20 -11.85
N ILE A 130 -9.94 7.97 -11.92
CA ILE A 130 -9.88 9.34 -11.40
C ILE A 130 -10.88 10.23 -12.15
N GLU A 131 -10.92 10.17 -13.47
CA GLU A 131 -11.85 10.97 -14.28
C GLU A 131 -13.32 10.70 -13.93
N GLN A 132 -13.67 9.45 -13.65
CA GLN A 132 -15.01 9.10 -13.19
C GLN A 132 -15.30 9.61 -11.77
N LEU A 133 -14.33 9.52 -10.86
CA LEU A 133 -14.47 10.05 -9.50
C LEU A 133 -14.66 11.58 -9.49
N LEU A 134 -13.99 12.31 -10.38
CA LEU A 134 -14.11 13.76 -10.49
C LEU A 134 -15.45 14.23 -11.05
N LYS A 135 -16.22 13.36 -11.69
CA LYS A 135 -17.59 13.66 -12.15
C LYS A 135 -18.63 13.57 -11.02
N LEU A 136 -18.25 13.11 -9.83
CA LEU A 136 -19.17 13.02 -8.70
C LEU A 136 -19.39 14.41 -8.09
N GLU A 137 -20.62 14.84 -8.06
CA GLU A 137 -20.99 16.21 -7.60
C GLU A 137 -21.39 16.27 -6.11
N ASN A 138 -21.95 15.18 -5.56
CA ASN A 138 -22.52 15.18 -4.19
C ASN A 138 -22.01 14.02 -3.34
N PRO A 139 -21.02 14.21 -2.46
CA PRO A 139 -20.10 15.38 -2.38
C PRO A 139 -19.03 15.34 -3.46
N THR A 140 -18.56 16.52 -3.86
CA THR A 140 -17.40 16.66 -4.75
C THR A 140 -16.16 16.04 -4.10
N VAL A 141 -15.37 15.31 -4.90
CA VAL A 141 -14.11 14.69 -4.42
C VAL A 141 -13.01 15.76 -4.37
N GLU A 142 -12.43 15.95 -3.18
CA GLU A 142 -11.39 16.96 -2.93
C GLU A 142 -9.99 16.36 -2.83
N ALA A 143 -9.87 15.07 -2.55
CA ALA A 143 -8.61 14.35 -2.55
C ALA A 143 -8.80 12.88 -2.96
N ILE A 144 -7.83 12.33 -3.67
CA ILE A 144 -7.85 10.93 -4.13
C ILE A 144 -6.64 10.19 -3.59
N ILE A 145 -6.87 9.07 -2.92
CA ILE A 145 -5.82 8.15 -2.47
C ILE A 145 -5.78 6.96 -3.43
N LEU A 146 -4.65 6.77 -4.07
CA LEU A 146 -4.37 5.60 -4.91
C LEU A 146 -3.71 4.51 -4.06
N ASP A 147 -4.39 3.39 -3.89
CA ASP A 147 -3.86 2.25 -3.16
C ASP A 147 -3.15 1.26 -4.11
N ASP A 148 -1.96 0.82 -3.71
CA ASP A 148 -1.03 -0.05 -4.47
C ASP A 148 -0.80 0.43 -5.91
N ALA A 149 -0.56 1.73 -6.09
CA ALA A 149 -0.41 2.32 -7.42
C ALA A 149 1.01 2.83 -7.73
N PHE A 150 2.01 2.55 -6.91
CA PHE A 150 3.38 3.07 -7.08
C PHE A 150 4.00 2.68 -8.42
N GLN A 151 3.65 1.51 -8.97
CA GLN A 151 4.05 1.05 -10.30
C GLN A 151 3.21 1.65 -11.44
N HIS A 152 2.06 2.27 -11.12
CA HIS A 152 1.14 2.79 -12.15
C HIS A 152 1.48 4.23 -12.54
N ARG A 153 2.61 4.40 -13.27
CA ARG A 153 3.20 5.70 -13.62
C ARG A 153 2.40 6.54 -14.61
N HIS A 154 1.30 6.02 -15.17
CA HIS A 154 0.39 6.80 -16.02
C HIS A 154 -0.33 7.91 -15.25
N VAL A 155 -0.45 7.80 -13.92
CA VAL A 155 -0.91 8.90 -13.06
C VAL A 155 0.31 9.56 -12.42
N LYS A 156 0.41 10.87 -12.56
CA LYS A 156 1.38 11.69 -11.85
C LYS A 156 0.75 12.16 -10.54
N ALA A 157 0.98 11.41 -9.46
CA ALA A 157 0.52 11.79 -8.13
C ALA A 157 1.28 13.02 -7.61
N GLY A 158 0.58 13.88 -6.87
CA GLY A 158 1.18 15.03 -6.18
C GLY A 158 2.05 14.62 -5.00
N LEU A 159 1.65 13.55 -4.30
CA LEU A 159 2.41 12.96 -3.19
C LEU A 159 2.53 11.45 -3.37
N ASN A 160 3.75 10.95 -3.39
CA ASN A 160 4.04 9.52 -3.43
C ASN A 160 4.60 9.08 -2.07
N ILE A 161 3.88 8.20 -1.41
CA ILE A 161 4.24 7.59 -0.13
C ILE A 161 4.70 6.16 -0.40
N LEU A 162 5.98 5.90 -0.13
CA LEU A 162 6.59 4.59 -0.31
C LEU A 162 6.73 3.88 1.03
N LEU A 163 6.16 2.68 1.13
CA LEU A 163 6.26 1.85 2.33
C LEU A 163 7.35 0.80 2.17
N THR A 164 8.14 0.62 3.22
CA THR A 164 9.14 -0.46 3.33
C THR A 164 9.04 -1.13 4.70
N ASP A 165 9.20 -2.44 4.75
CA ASP A 165 9.09 -3.22 5.99
C ASP A 165 10.39 -3.12 6.78
N PHE A 166 10.32 -2.88 8.11
CA PHE A 166 11.47 -2.81 9.00
C PHE A 166 12.32 -4.08 8.97
N HIS A 167 11.67 -5.24 8.97
CA HIS A 167 12.34 -6.54 8.96
C HIS A 167 12.96 -6.90 7.60
N ARG A 168 12.61 -6.15 6.56
CA ARG A 168 13.11 -6.35 5.19
C ARG A 168 13.05 -5.06 4.40
N LEU A 169 14.06 -4.25 4.57
CA LEU A 169 14.17 -2.98 3.86
C LEU A 169 14.27 -3.21 2.35
N LEU A 170 13.76 -2.25 1.57
CA LEU A 170 13.80 -2.32 0.11
C LEU A 170 15.23 -2.39 -0.46
N CYS A 171 16.25 -1.94 0.30
CA CYS A 171 17.66 -2.02 -0.10
C CYS A 171 18.27 -3.42 0.10
N ASP A 172 17.62 -4.28 0.89
CA ASP A 172 18.13 -5.62 1.23
C ASP A 172 17.50 -6.72 0.39
N ASP A 173 16.66 -6.35 -0.58
CA ASP A 173 15.89 -7.30 -1.37
C ASP A 173 16.30 -7.27 -2.84
N ALA A 174 16.14 -8.41 -3.51
CA ALA A 174 16.40 -8.55 -4.93
C ALA A 174 15.10 -8.42 -5.75
N LEU A 175 15.27 -8.22 -7.06
CA LEU A 175 14.16 -8.22 -8.02
C LEU A 175 13.51 -9.62 -8.13
N LEU A 176 12.24 -9.63 -8.49
CA LEU A 176 11.55 -10.86 -8.89
C LEU A 176 12.27 -11.53 -10.06
N PRO A 177 12.32 -12.87 -10.12
CA PRO A 177 11.80 -13.83 -9.14
C PRO A 177 12.78 -14.23 -8.03
N ALA A 178 14.05 -13.78 -8.05
CA ALA A 178 15.05 -14.13 -7.02
C ALA A 178 14.74 -13.48 -5.66
N GLY A 179 14.12 -12.31 -5.65
CA GLY A 179 13.66 -11.60 -4.46
C GLY A 179 12.19 -11.22 -4.56
N ARG A 180 11.80 -10.14 -3.88
CA ARG A 180 10.41 -9.66 -3.82
C ARG A 180 10.20 -8.29 -4.48
N LEU A 181 11.25 -7.63 -4.96
CA LEU A 181 11.11 -6.33 -5.57
C LEU A 181 10.43 -6.42 -6.94
N ARG A 182 9.36 -5.66 -7.11
CA ARG A 182 8.66 -5.43 -8.39
C ARG A 182 9.42 -4.46 -9.30
N GLU A 183 10.26 -3.62 -8.70
CA GLU A 183 11.09 -2.62 -9.37
C GLU A 183 12.43 -2.50 -8.64
N PRO A 184 13.50 -2.03 -9.30
CA PRO A 184 14.76 -1.73 -8.63
C PRO A 184 14.57 -0.76 -7.46
N SER A 185 15.44 -0.88 -6.45
CA SER A 185 15.40 0.00 -5.26
C SER A 185 15.52 1.49 -5.62
N SER A 186 16.11 1.84 -6.77
CA SER A 186 16.13 3.20 -7.33
C SER A 186 14.73 3.75 -7.60
N GLY A 187 13.70 2.90 -7.73
CA GLY A 187 12.30 3.33 -7.81
C GLY A 187 11.87 4.22 -6.64
N LYS A 188 12.53 4.11 -5.47
CA LYS A 188 12.29 4.97 -4.31
C LYS A 188 12.47 6.47 -4.60
N ASN A 189 13.27 6.81 -5.62
CA ASN A 189 13.54 8.19 -5.99
C ASN A 189 12.30 8.97 -6.43
N ARG A 190 11.21 8.28 -6.76
CA ARG A 190 9.93 8.91 -7.10
C ARG A 190 9.09 9.27 -5.87
N ALA A 191 9.45 8.77 -4.70
CA ALA A 191 8.72 9.03 -3.46
C ALA A 191 9.19 10.35 -2.81
N GLN A 192 8.25 11.15 -2.35
CA GLN A 192 8.52 12.30 -1.49
C GLN A 192 8.57 11.88 -0.02
N MET A 193 7.84 10.82 0.33
CA MET A 193 7.77 10.30 1.69
C MET A 193 8.08 8.81 1.69
N VAL A 194 8.98 8.38 2.57
CA VAL A 194 9.30 6.97 2.80
C VAL A 194 8.93 6.62 4.23
N ILE A 195 8.14 5.57 4.42
CA ILE A 195 7.73 5.12 5.74
C ILE A 195 8.26 3.70 5.96
N VAL A 196 9.07 3.55 6.99
CA VAL A 196 9.48 2.24 7.50
C VAL A 196 8.38 1.74 8.41
N THR A 197 7.76 0.63 8.01
CA THR A 197 6.58 0.08 8.69
C THR A 197 6.94 -1.10 9.57
N LYS A 198 6.04 -1.47 10.47
CA LYS A 198 6.20 -2.62 11.38
C LYS A 198 7.43 -2.51 12.28
N CYS A 199 7.78 -1.30 12.67
CA CYS A 199 8.86 -1.10 13.64
C CYS A 199 8.49 -1.76 14.97
N PRO A 200 9.44 -2.43 15.64
CA PRO A 200 9.22 -2.97 16.97
C PRO A 200 9.04 -1.84 18.00
N ASP A 201 8.48 -2.18 19.16
CA ASP A 201 8.22 -1.18 20.22
C ASP A 201 9.51 -0.72 20.91
N ASP A 202 10.54 -1.55 20.90
CA ASP A 202 11.84 -1.36 21.56
C ASP A 202 12.94 -0.85 20.62
N ILE A 203 12.57 -0.30 19.45
CA ILE A 203 13.54 0.27 18.49
C ILE A 203 14.37 1.37 19.14
N LYS A 204 15.68 1.26 19.01
CA LYS A 204 16.63 2.21 19.61
C LYS A 204 16.88 3.41 18.69
N PRO A 205 17.23 4.60 19.24
CA PRO A 205 17.57 5.77 18.43
C PRO A 205 18.68 5.52 17.40
N ILE A 206 19.63 4.64 17.70
CA ILE A 206 20.69 4.26 16.77
C ILE A 206 20.17 3.53 15.53
N ASP A 207 19.11 2.72 15.68
CA ASP A 207 18.53 1.95 14.57
C ASP A 207 17.90 2.87 13.54
N PHE A 208 17.29 3.98 13.95
CA PHE A 208 16.76 5.00 13.02
C PHE A 208 17.87 5.55 12.13
N ASN A 209 19.04 5.87 12.70
CA ASN A 209 20.17 6.40 11.96
C ASN A 209 20.77 5.34 11.00
N ILE A 210 20.85 4.09 11.44
CA ILE A 210 21.33 2.98 10.60
C ILE A 210 20.41 2.80 9.41
N ILE A 211 19.10 2.76 9.64
CA ILE A 211 18.11 2.58 8.58
C ILE A 211 18.12 3.77 7.60
N ALA A 212 18.19 5.00 8.12
CA ALA A 212 18.26 6.20 7.29
C ALA A 212 19.48 6.16 6.36
N LYS A 213 20.65 5.80 6.89
CA LYS A 213 21.88 5.63 6.10
C LYS A 213 21.74 4.52 5.05
N ARG A 214 21.15 3.36 5.41
CA ARG A 214 20.97 2.23 4.48
C ARG A 214 20.00 2.53 3.35
N LEU A 215 18.99 3.34 3.61
CA LEU A 215 18.01 3.72 2.59
C LEU A 215 18.59 4.70 1.57
N HIS A 216 19.68 5.41 1.88
CA HIS A 216 20.29 6.41 0.99
C HIS A 216 19.24 7.31 0.33
N LEU A 217 18.46 8.03 1.17
CA LEU A 217 17.42 8.93 0.71
C LEU A 217 18.03 10.26 0.23
N TYR A 218 17.34 10.90 -0.71
CA TYR A 218 17.69 12.25 -1.17
C TYR A 218 17.16 13.32 -0.20
N PRO A 219 17.75 14.54 -0.19
CA PRO A 219 17.33 15.63 0.72
C PRO A 219 15.86 16.05 0.62
N TYR A 220 15.20 15.82 -0.53
CA TYR A 220 13.78 16.13 -0.72
C TYR A 220 12.84 15.06 -0.17
N GLN A 221 13.38 13.90 0.26
CA GLN A 221 12.60 12.78 0.77
C GLN A 221 12.51 12.85 2.29
N GLN A 222 11.30 12.70 2.81
CA GLN A 222 11.05 12.62 4.24
C GLN A 222 10.99 11.16 4.68
N LEU A 223 11.62 10.82 5.79
CA LEU A 223 11.63 9.49 6.37
C LEU A 223 10.82 9.46 7.66
N TYR A 224 9.88 8.53 7.71
CA TYR A 224 9.06 8.26 8.88
C TYR A 224 9.15 6.80 9.29
N PHE A 225 8.84 6.54 10.56
CA PHE A 225 8.78 5.20 11.13
C PHE A 225 7.40 4.98 11.72
N SER A 226 6.81 3.83 11.45
CA SER A 226 5.49 3.48 11.95
C SER A 226 5.48 2.09 12.56
N ARG A 227 4.66 1.91 13.58
CA ARG A 227 4.39 0.62 14.21
C ARG A 227 2.90 0.35 14.21
N PHE A 228 2.52 -0.90 14.28
CA PHE A 228 1.14 -1.29 14.46
C PHE A 228 0.82 -1.38 15.94
N ARG A 229 -0.26 -0.75 16.33
CA ARG A 229 -0.83 -0.91 17.66
C ARG A 229 -2.20 -1.52 17.51
N TYR A 230 -2.38 -2.70 18.10
CA TYR A 230 -3.66 -3.38 18.09
C TYR A 230 -4.58 -2.77 19.14
N GLY A 231 -5.79 -2.39 18.73
CA GLY A 231 -6.84 -1.92 19.62
C GLY A 231 -7.59 -3.08 20.27
N MET A 232 -8.73 -2.77 20.87
CA MET A 232 -9.63 -3.79 21.39
C MET A 232 -10.20 -4.64 20.26
N LEU A 233 -10.20 -5.94 20.44
CA LEU A 233 -10.82 -6.88 19.52
C LEU A 233 -12.33 -6.79 19.65
N THR A 234 -13.00 -6.65 18.51
CA THR A 234 -14.45 -6.72 18.43
C THR A 234 -14.87 -8.08 17.90
N PRO A 235 -15.90 -8.72 18.42
CA PRO A 235 -16.35 -10.01 17.92
C PRO A 235 -16.84 -9.88 16.47
N LEU A 236 -16.49 -10.85 15.64
CA LEU A 236 -16.94 -10.93 14.24
C LEU A 236 -18.45 -11.17 14.16
N PHE A 237 -19.01 -11.86 15.15
CA PHE A 237 -20.42 -12.17 15.29
C PHE A 237 -20.95 -11.58 16.62
N PRO A 238 -21.34 -10.29 16.63
CA PRO A 238 -21.80 -9.60 17.85
C PRO A 238 -23.03 -10.25 18.49
N GLU A 239 -23.86 -10.93 17.70
CA GLU A 239 -25.03 -11.71 18.15
C GLU A 239 -24.66 -12.89 19.07
N LYS A 240 -23.45 -13.44 18.95
CA LYS A 240 -22.98 -14.55 19.77
C LYS A 240 -22.24 -14.11 21.04
N THR A 241 -21.61 -12.94 21.02
CA THR A 241 -20.90 -12.38 22.17
C THR A 241 -20.63 -10.88 21.97
N ASN A 242 -20.91 -10.10 23.02
CA ASN A 242 -20.63 -8.65 23.03
C ASN A 242 -19.31 -8.32 23.76
N SER A 243 -18.54 -9.32 24.21
CA SER A 243 -17.31 -9.07 24.97
C SER A 243 -16.20 -8.52 24.07
N ARG A 244 -15.75 -7.30 24.32
CA ARG A 244 -14.50 -6.78 23.73
C ARG A 244 -13.32 -7.27 24.53
N LYS A 245 -12.34 -7.87 23.88
CA LYS A 245 -11.12 -8.41 24.50
C LYS A 245 -9.90 -7.68 24.02
N VAL A 246 -8.88 -7.57 24.87
CA VAL A 246 -7.55 -7.08 24.48
C VAL A 246 -6.77 -8.27 23.91
N LEU A 247 -5.95 -8.02 22.89
CA LEU A 247 -5.16 -9.09 22.24
C LEU A 247 -4.31 -9.90 23.24
N SER A 248 -3.74 -9.21 24.24
CA SER A 248 -2.93 -9.85 25.29
C SER A 248 -3.72 -10.77 26.24
N SER A 249 -5.05 -10.69 26.25
CA SER A 249 -5.90 -11.56 27.07
C SER A 249 -6.30 -12.87 26.37
N LEU A 250 -5.87 -13.05 25.11
CA LEU A 250 -6.15 -14.28 24.36
C LEU A 250 -4.96 -15.23 24.46
N THR A 251 -5.11 -16.26 25.27
CA THR A 251 -4.13 -17.35 25.38
C THR A 251 -4.76 -18.62 24.82
N GLY A 252 -4.17 -19.17 23.76
CA GLY A 252 -4.59 -20.44 23.16
C GLY A 252 -5.75 -20.38 22.16
N ASP A 253 -6.31 -19.21 21.91
CA ASP A 253 -7.40 -19.04 20.95
C ASP A 253 -6.88 -18.71 19.54
N ALA A 254 -7.51 -19.30 18.52
CA ALA A 254 -7.26 -18.91 17.13
C ALA A 254 -7.92 -17.56 16.83
N VAL A 255 -7.13 -16.59 16.42
CA VAL A 255 -7.63 -15.24 16.13
C VAL A 255 -7.39 -14.90 14.66
N SER A 256 -8.46 -14.50 13.98
CA SER A 256 -8.38 -13.93 12.62
C SER A 256 -8.59 -12.41 12.69
N TYR A 257 -7.69 -11.66 12.05
CA TYR A 257 -7.76 -10.20 12.02
C TYR A 257 -8.28 -9.72 10.68
N THR A 258 -9.28 -8.86 10.72
CA THR A 258 -9.76 -8.13 9.54
C THR A 258 -9.46 -6.64 9.60
N HIS A 259 -9.04 -6.12 10.77
CA HIS A 259 -8.86 -4.67 10.98
C HIS A 259 -7.58 -4.38 11.76
N LEU A 260 -6.73 -3.53 11.18
CA LEU A 260 -5.57 -2.94 11.82
C LEU A 260 -5.85 -1.47 12.07
N THR A 261 -5.62 -0.98 13.29
CA THR A 261 -5.66 0.44 13.59
C THR A 261 -4.24 0.95 13.82
N LEU A 262 -3.86 2.01 13.12
CA LEU A 262 -2.62 2.74 13.42
C LEU A 262 -2.84 3.56 14.69
N PRO A 263 -1.83 3.72 15.55
CA PRO A 263 -1.92 4.61 16.69
C PRO A 263 -2.13 6.05 16.21
N THR A 264 -3.04 6.74 16.87
CA THR A 264 -3.22 8.19 16.77
C THR A 264 -2.16 8.90 17.56
#